data_1a6507624eb14f9ade8fa198fc635076
#
_entry.id   1a6507624eb14f9ade8fa198fc635076
#
_cell.length_a   1.000
_cell.length_b   1.000
_cell.length_c   1.000
_cell.angle_alpha   90.00
_cell.angle_beta   90.00
_cell.angle_gamma   90.00
#
_symmetry.space_group_name_H-M   'P 1'
#
loop_
_entity.id
_entity.type
_entity.pdbx_description
1 polymer ?
#
loop_
_entity_poly.entity_id
_entity_poly.type
_entity_poly.pdbx_seq_one_letter_code
_entity_poly.pdbx_strand_id
1 'polypeptide(L)'
;GIGGMGTLQYFSKQENLHGMIDFHSRAGAKASPTMWEQDLIGRSEVNGYSMFSDYRSELGYSSIMTPGAVCGFWETHKKLCSWDWQDLLGPAIDIAKNGFSIDQHVYDFWTRPTPTGIPSGAERVRATEACSKIYLKKNKTFPAIGEIISNTDMSKTLYTIAKEGSAVFY
;
A
#
# COMPACT_ATOMS: atom_id res chain seq x y z
N GLY A 1 2.95 -2.84 -1.35
CA GLY A 1 3.07 -2.93 0.10
C GLY A 1 2.02 -3.85 0.70
N ILE A 2 2.08 -4.06 2.02
CA ILE A 2 1.19 -4.97 2.73
C ILE A 2 -0.29 -4.56 2.71
N GLY A 3 -0.60 -3.29 2.52
CA GLY A 3 -1.95 -2.77 2.34
C GLY A 3 -2.49 -2.85 0.91
N GLY A 4 -1.84 -3.58 0.04
CA GLY A 4 -2.14 -3.64 -1.38
C GLY A 4 -2.95 -4.87 -1.80
N MET A 5 -3.00 -5.04 -3.11
CA MET A 5 -3.69 -6.11 -3.80
C MET A 5 -2.84 -6.57 -4.99
N GLY A 6 -3.23 -7.66 -5.62
CA GLY A 6 -2.59 -8.09 -6.86
C GLY A 6 -3.08 -9.44 -7.36
N THR A 7 -2.43 -9.87 -8.41
CA THR A 7 -2.49 -11.22 -8.95
C THR A 7 -1.07 -11.72 -9.18
N LEU A 8 -0.87 -13.00 -9.02
CA LEU A 8 0.39 -13.67 -9.31
C LEU A 8 0.14 -14.77 -10.31
N GLN A 9 0.78 -14.68 -11.46
CA GLN A 9 0.82 -15.76 -12.44
C GLN A 9 2.14 -16.49 -12.31
N TYR A 10 2.11 -17.82 -12.33
CA TYR A 10 3.32 -18.64 -12.16
C TYR A 10 3.38 -19.82 -13.11
N PHE A 11 4.60 -20.25 -13.38
CA PHE A 11 4.90 -21.49 -14.09
C PHE A 11 6.01 -22.24 -13.35
N SER A 12 5.71 -23.48 -12.92
CA SER A 12 6.69 -24.41 -12.37
C SER A 12 7.09 -25.41 -13.45
N LYS A 13 8.32 -25.30 -13.95
CA LYS A 13 8.85 -26.26 -14.93
C LYS A 13 8.96 -27.66 -14.34
N GLN A 14 9.34 -27.77 -13.07
CA GLN A 14 9.54 -29.04 -12.38
C GLN A 14 8.24 -29.84 -12.26
N GLU A 15 7.14 -29.16 -11.99
CA GLU A 15 5.83 -29.77 -11.81
C GLU A 15 4.96 -29.70 -13.07
N ASN A 16 5.46 -29.03 -14.13
CA ASN A 16 4.72 -28.69 -15.34
C ASN A 16 3.37 -28.02 -15.02
N LEU A 17 3.38 -27.15 -14.05
CA LEU A 17 2.20 -26.48 -13.52
C LEU A 17 2.21 -24.99 -13.87
N HIS A 18 1.15 -24.53 -14.51
CA HIS A 18 0.85 -23.11 -14.72
C HIS A 18 -0.41 -22.73 -13.95
N GLY A 19 -0.39 -21.61 -13.26
CA GLY A 19 -1.54 -21.19 -12.50
C GLY A 19 -1.53 -19.68 -12.16
N MET A 20 -2.57 -19.27 -11.49
CA MET A 20 -2.73 -17.91 -11.01
C MET A 20 -3.28 -17.91 -9.57
N ILE A 21 -2.80 -16.97 -8.78
CA ILE A 21 -3.34 -16.65 -7.46
C ILE A 21 -3.87 -15.21 -7.54
N ASP A 22 -5.16 -15.05 -7.31
CA ASP A 22 -5.80 -13.74 -7.21
C ASP A 22 -5.95 -13.35 -5.74
N PHE A 23 -5.38 -12.21 -5.38
CA PHE A 23 -5.47 -11.63 -4.04
C PHE A 23 -5.86 -10.15 -4.09
N HIS A 24 -6.85 -9.83 -4.91
CA HIS A 24 -7.46 -8.50 -4.94
C HIS A 24 -8.06 -8.12 -3.60
N SER A 25 -8.19 -6.82 -3.39
CA SER A 25 -8.85 -6.26 -2.21
C SER A 25 -10.37 -6.49 -2.25
N ARG A 26 -10.99 -6.47 -1.08
CA ARG A 26 -12.45 -6.51 -0.92
C ARG A 26 -12.96 -5.22 -0.32
N ALA A 27 -14.14 -4.79 -0.75
CA ALA A 27 -14.85 -3.71 -0.09
C ALA A 27 -15.11 -4.07 1.38
N GLY A 28 -15.05 -3.08 2.26
CA GLY A 28 -15.39 -3.27 3.67
C GLY A 28 -16.84 -3.69 3.86
N ALA A 29 -17.14 -4.41 4.95
CA ALA A 29 -18.47 -4.94 5.23
C ALA A 29 -19.60 -3.88 5.30
N LYS A 30 -19.24 -2.62 5.56
CA LYS A 30 -20.17 -1.48 5.61
C LYS A 30 -20.24 -0.68 4.30
N ALA A 31 -19.53 -1.10 3.26
CA ALA A 31 -19.62 -0.45 1.96
C ALA A 31 -20.99 -0.63 1.33
N SER A 32 -21.52 0.44 0.76
CA SER A 32 -22.77 0.42 0.00
C SER A 32 -22.62 1.20 -1.29
N PRO A 33 -23.45 0.93 -2.32
CA PRO A 33 -23.39 1.66 -3.59
C PRO A 33 -23.59 3.16 -3.47
N THR A 34 -24.26 3.61 -2.42
CA THR A 34 -24.64 5.01 -2.21
C THR A 34 -23.87 5.71 -1.10
N MET A 35 -22.83 5.08 -0.54
CA MET A 35 -22.12 5.57 0.65
C MET A 35 -21.49 6.96 0.48
N TRP A 36 -21.26 7.43 -0.74
CA TRP A 36 -20.69 8.75 -1.06
C TRP A 36 -21.60 9.59 -1.98
N GLU A 37 -22.85 9.19 -2.17
CA GLU A 37 -23.76 9.84 -3.12
C GLU A 37 -23.93 11.34 -2.81
N GLN A 38 -24.02 11.71 -1.55
CA GLN A 38 -24.16 13.10 -1.10
C GLN A 38 -22.87 13.92 -1.26
N ASP A 39 -21.75 13.28 -1.41
CA ASP A 39 -20.43 13.92 -1.55
C ASP A 39 -20.00 14.06 -3.03
N LEU A 40 -20.82 13.58 -3.97
CA LEU A 40 -20.51 13.62 -5.41
C LEU A 40 -20.46 15.07 -5.92
N ILE A 41 -19.31 15.47 -6.47
CA ILE A 41 -19.11 16.82 -7.04
C ILE A 41 -18.95 16.83 -8.56
N GLY A 42 -18.89 15.67 -9.19
CA GLY A 42 -18.79 15.57 -10.65
C GLY A 42 -18.00 14.34 -11.11
N ARG A 43 -17.51 14.43 -12.34
CA ARG A 43 -16.63 13.42 -12.95
C ARG A 43 -15.33 14.04 -13.41
N SER A 44 -14.24 13.32 -13.25
CA SER A 44 -12.94 13.71 -13.76
C SER A 44 -12.92 13.68 -15.29
N GLU A 45 -12.47 14.77 -15.91
CA GLU A 45 -12.31 14.86 -17.37
C GLU A 45 -11.16 13.95 -17.88
N VAL A 46 -10.23 13.56 -16.99
CA VAL A 46 -9.03 12.78 -17.35
C VAL A 46 -9.35 11.29 -17.48
N ASN A 47 -10.14 10.74 -16.55
CA ASN A 47 -10.39 9.30 -16.48
C ASN A 47 -11.87 8.91 -16.38
N GLY A 48 -12.77 9.87 -16.33
CA GLY A 48 -14.23 9.64 -16.24
C GLY A 48 -14.74 9.16 -14.88
N TYR A 49 -13.85 9.02 -13.89
CA TYR A 49 -14.24 8.58 -12.55
C TYR A 49 -15.01 9.66 -11.79
N SER A 50 -15.92 9.22 -10.93
CA SER A 50 -16.64 10.10 -10.03
C SER A 50 -15.68 10.77 -9.04
N MET A 51 -15.83 12.09 -8.88
CA MET A 51 -15.08 12.88 -7.90
C MET A 51 -15.98 13.19 -6.72
N PHE A 52 -15.42 13.08 -5.53
CA PHE A 52 -16.13 13.32 -4.27
C PHE A 52 -15.45 14.43 -3.46
N SER A 53 -16.22 15.19 -2.72
CA SER A 53 -15.69 16.22 -1.82
C SER A 53 -14.67 15.60 -0.84
N ASP A 54 -13.65 16.36 -0.50
CA ASP A 54 -12.57 15.98 0.40
C ASP A 54 -11.86 14.65 0.00
N TYR A 55 -11.94 14.30 -1.29
CA TYR A 55 -11.39 13.04 -1.81
C TYR A 55 -11.86 11.78 -1.06
N ARG A 56 -13.09 11.74 -0.60
CA ARG A 56 -13.61 10.66 0.27
C ARG A 56 -13.46 9.24 -0.28
N SER A 57 -13.46 9.07 -1.61
CA SER A 57 -13.21 7.78 -2.26
C SER A 57 -11.73 7.39 -2.33
N GLU A 58 -10.82 8.32 -2.01
CA GLU A 58 -9.38 8.17 -2.20
C GLU A 58 -8.59 8.33 -0.90
N LEU A 59 -9.11 9.08 0.06
CA LEU A 59 -8.44 9.40 1.32
C LEU A 59 -9.31 9.04 2.52
N GLY A 60 -8.63 8.68 3.61
CA GLY A 60 -9.27 8.40 4.89
C GLY A 60 -9.80 6.98 5.02
N TYR A 61 -10.39 6.71 6.18
CA TYR A 61 -10.78 5.35 6.57
C TYR A 61 -11.90 4.76 5.70
N SER A 62 -12.78 5.58 5.15
CA SER A 62 -13.89 5.14 4.30
C SER A 62 -13.45 4.64 2.92
N SER A 63 -12.24 5.01 2.48
CA SER A 63 -11.67 4.58 1.19
C SER A 63 -10.82 3.31 1.30
N ILE A 64 -10.54 2.85 2.53
CA ILE A 64 -9.69 1.68 2.76
C ILE A 64 -10.46 0.40 2.44
N MET A 65 -9.93 -0.39 1.51
CA MET A 65 -10.42 -1.74 1.23
C MET A 65 -9.64 -2.76 2.08
N THR A 66 -10.23 -3.90 2.37
CA THR A 66 -9.53 -5.00 3.01
C THR A 66 -8.45 -5.52 2.04
N PRO A 67 -7.15 -5.36 2.36
CA PRO A 67 -6.09 -5.71 1.44
C PRO A 67 -5.90 -7.23 1.33
N GLY A 68 -5.67 -7.75 0.12
CA GLY A 68 -5.39 -9.16 -0.11
C GLY A 68 -3.91 -9.54 -0.09
N ALA A 69 -3.00 -8.56 -0.15
CA ALA A 69 -1.58 -8.79 -0.42
C ALA A 69 -0.91 -9.76 0.58
N VAL A 70 -1.08 -9.56 1.88
CA VAL A 70 -0.42 -10.41 2.89
C VAL A 70 -0.90 -11.85 2.81
N CYS A 71 -2.22 -12.07 2.67
CA CYS A 71 -2.78 -13.40 2.48
C CYS A 71 -2.30 -14.02 1.17
N GLY A 72 -2.28 -13.25 0.07
CA GLY A 72 -1.80 -13.71 -1.22
C GLY A 72 -0.33 -14.13 -1.21
N PHE A 73 0.54 -13.37 -0.58
CA PHE A 73 1.95 -13.73 -0.41
C PHE A 73 2.12 -14.97 0.47
N TRP A 74 1.34 -15.08 1.55
CA TRP A 74 1.35 -16.26 2.42
C TRP A 74 0.91 -17.54 1.68
N GLU A 75 -0.19 -17.49 0.92
CA GLU A 75 -0.66 -18.61 0.11
C GLU A 75 0.32 -18.96 -1.01
N THR A 76 0.94 -17.96 -1.63
CA THR A 76 2.01 -18.16 -2.61
C THR A 76 3.20 -18.87 -1.97
N HIS A 77 3.63 -18.40 -0.80
CA HIS A 77 4.73 -19.01 -0.06
C HIS A 77 4.47 -20.48 0.23
N LYS A 78 3.33 -20.80 0.80
CA LYS A 78 2.99 -22.20 1.14
C LYS A 78 2.97 -23.14 -0.06
N LYS A 79 2.60 -22.64 -1.24
CA LYS A 79 2.44 -23.43 -2.45
C LYS A 79 3.71 -23.54 -3.30
N LEU A 80 4.50 -22.48 -3.36
CA LEU A 80 5.51 -22.33 -4.40
C LEU A 80 6.92 -22.04 -3.88
N CYS A 81 7.09 -21.66 -2.62
CA CYS A 81 8.39 -21.25 -2.10
C CYS A 81 9.06 -22.38 -1.33
N SER A 82 10.39 -22.44 -1.46
CA SER A 82 11.26 -23.39 -0.74
C SER A 82 12.02 -22.78 0.43
N TRP A 83 12.03 -21.47 0.56
CA TRP A 83 12.68 -20.74 1.66
C TRP A 83 11.70 -20.50 2.79
N ASP A 84 12.22 -20.35 4.01
CA ASP A 84 11.39 -20.03 5.15
C ASP A 84 10.77 -18.64 5.03
N TRP A 85 9.53 -18.52 5.48
CA TRP A 85 8.77 -17.28 5.43
C TRP A 85 9.47 -16.10 6.12
N GLN A 86 10.09 -16.37 7.28
CA GLN A 86 10.81 -15.35 8.05
C GLN A 86 12.02 -14.82 7.29
N ASP A 87 12.77 -15.71 6.63
CA ASP A 87 13.94 -15.33 5.85
C ASP A 87 13.57 -14.45 4.66
N LEU A 88 12.43 -14.73 4.02
CA LEU A 88 11.93 -13.93 2.90
C LEU A 88 11.51 -12.51 3.31
N LEU A 89 11.02 -12.33 4.52
CA LEU A 89 10.64 -11.00 5.03
C LEU A 89 11.81 -10.23 5.63
N GLY A 90 12.89 -10.89 5.99
CA GLY A 90 14.08 -10.30 6.64
C GLY A 90 14.57 -9.02 5.99
N PRO A 91 14.88 -9.01 4.67
CA PRO A 91 15.34 -7.81 3.99
C PRO A 91 14.36 -6.64 4.04
N ALA A 92 13.05 -6.91 3.95
CA ALA A 92 12.03 -5.87 4.04
C ALA A 92 11.91 -5.28 5.46
N ILE A 93 12.06 -6.12 6.49
CA ILE A 93 12.11 -5.71 7.89
C ILE A 93 13.31 -4.79 8.13
N ASP A 94 14.47 -5.16 7.62
CA ASP A 94 15.71 -4.39 7.77
C ASP A 94 15.64 -3.04 7.06
N ILE A 95 15.15 -3.00 5.84
CA ILE A 95 14.96 -1.75 5.09
C ILE A 95 13.95 -0.84 5.81
N ALA A 96 12.85 -1.38 6.30
CA ALA A 96 11.87 -0.60 7.04
C ALA A 96 12.47 -0.03 8.34
N LYS A 97 13.32 -0.78 9.03
CA LYS A 97 13.99 -0.39 10.28
C LYS A 97 15.10 0.62 10.06
N ASN A 98 16.02 0.31 9.14
CA ASN A 98 17.25 1.08 8.93
C ASN A 98 17.06 2.22 7.93
N GLY A 99 16.01 2.14 7.13
CA GLY A 99 15.68 3.11 6.10
C GLY A 99 16.33 2.84 4.76
N PHE A 100 15.91 3.66 3.80
CA PHE A 100 16.48 3.71 2.45
C PHE A 100 16.67 5.15 2.01
N SER A 101 17.58 5.37 1.08
CA SER A 101 17.84 6.68 0.50
C SER A 101 16.73 7.06 -0.48
N ILE A 102 16.21 8.28 -0.34
CA ILE A 102 15.23 8.82 -1.28
C ILE A 102 15.92 9.12 -2.60
N ASP A 103 15.43 8.52 -3.67
CA ASP A 103 15.83 8.81 -5.03
C ASP A 103 14.91 9.83 -5.72
N GLN A 104 15.24 10.21 -6.95
CA GLN A 104 14.45 11.14 -7.74
C GLN A 104 13.03 10.63 -7.98
N HIS A 105 12.85 9.32 -8.23
CA HIS A 105 11.55 8.74 -8.52
C HIS A 105 10.60 8.85 -7.31
N VAL A 106 11.08 8.50 -6.12
CA VAL A 106 10.32 8.60 -4.86
C VAL A 106 9.96 10.05 -4.57
N TYR A 107 10.92 10.97 -4.74
CA TYR A 107 10.70 12.39 -4.52
C TYR A 107 9.64 12.95 -5.47
N ASP A 108 9.74 12.65 -6.75
CA ASP A 108 8.77 13.10 -7.77
C ASP A 108 7.38 12.51 -7.52
N PHE A 109 7.29 11.25 -7.08
CA PHE A 109 6.02 10.62 -6.74
C PHE A 109 5.26 11.37 -5.65
N TRP A 110 5.97 11.95 -4.67
CA TRP A 110 5.35 12.74 -3.61
C TRP A 110 5.05 14.18 -4.00
N THR A 111 5.82 14.77 -4.90
CA THR A 111 5.82 16.22 -5.14
C THR A 111 5.21 16.65 -6.46
N ARG A 112 5.10 15.74 -7.44
CA ARG A 112 4.53 16.08 -8.74
C ARG A 112 3.04 16.46 -8.62
N PRO A 113 2.60 17.46 -9.39
CA PRO A 113 1.18 17.81 -9.45
C PRO A 113 0.36 16.67 -10.07
N THR A 114 -0.90 16.59 -9.66
CA THR A 114 -1.89 15.65 -10.20
C THR A 114 -3.03 16.40 -10.87
N PRO A 115 -3.76 15.77 -11.80
CA PRO A 115 -4.97 16.37 -12.38
C PRO A 115 -6.02 16.70 -11.32
N THR A 116 -6.87 17.67 -11.61
CA THR A 116 -8.01 18.04 -10.76
C THR A 116 -8.87 16.83 -10.42
N GLY A 117 -9.26 16.72 -9.18
CA GLY A 117 -10.07 15.62 -8.67
C GLY A 117 -9.28 14.37 -8.25
N ILE A 118 -7.95 14.38 -8.37
CA ILE A 118 -7.07 13.30 -7.93
C ILE A 118 -6.12 13.85 -6.88
N PRO A 119 -6.12 13.34 -5.62
CA PRO A 119 -5.22 13.82 -4.60
C PRO A 119 -3.76 13.53 -4.96
N SER A 120 -2.92 14.52 -4.85
CA SER A 120 -1.47 14.41 -5.05
C SER A 120 -0.81 13.50 -4.00
N GLY A 121 0.41 13.05 -4.28
CA GLY A 121 1.22 12.33 -3.29
C GLY A 121 1.39 13.14 -1.99
N ALA A 122 1.54 14.45 -2.12
CA ALA A 122 1.63 15.36 -0.97
C ALA A 122 0.35 15.41 -0.13
N GLU A 123 -0.81 15.48 -0.76
CA GLU A 123 -2.11 15.44 -0.06
C GLU A 123 -2.33 14.10 0.62
N ARG A 124 -1.99 12.99 -0.03
CA ARG A 124 -2.06 11.64 0.55
C ARG A 124 -1.19 11.51 1.81
N VAL A 125 0.05 11.99 1.76
CA VAL A 125 0.96 11.95 2.92
C VAL A 125 0.45 12.85 4.06
N ARG A 126 -0.17 13.99 3.75
CA ARG A 126 -0.70 14.93 4.74
C ARG A 126 -2.10 14.58 5.25
N ALA A 127 -2.78 13.62 4.61
CA ALA A 127 -4.14 13.23 4.96
C ALA A 127 -4.27 12.66 6.39
N THR A 128 -3.19 12.08 6.94
CA THR A 128 -3.18 11.57 8.32
C THR A 128 -1.94 12.02 9.06
N GLU A 129 -2.06 12.19 10.37
CA GLU A 129 -0.94 12.52 11.24
C GLU A 129 0.13 11.41 11.22
N ALA A 130 -0.30 10.15 11.19
CA ALA A 130 0.58 8.99 11.14
C ALA A 130 1.47 9.01 9.88
N CYS A 131 0.89 9.25 8.70
CA CYS A 131 1.66 9.39 7.47
C CYS A 131 2.60 10.60 7.52
N SER A 132 2.08 11.76 7.95
CA SER A 132 2.90 12.97 8.09
C SER A 132 4.11 12.77 9.00
N LYS A 133 3.94 12.04 10.10
CA LYS A 133 5.03 11.74 11.05
C LYS A 133 6.13 10.87 10.44
N ILE A 134 5.77 9.96 9.55
CA ILE A 134 6.72 9.04 8.90
C ILE A 134 7.41 9.72 7.72
N TYR A 135 6.66 10.40 6.86
CA TYR A 135 7.13 10.85 5.55
C TYR A 135 7.52 12.33 5.47
N LEU A 136 7.26 13.12 6.50
CA LEU A 136 7.65 14.52 6.52
C LEU A 136 8.67 14.82 7.63
N LYS A 137 9.52 15.80 7.38
CA LYS A 137 10.39 16.38 8.40
C LYS A 137 9.59 17.15 9.46
N LYS A 138 10.23 17.52 10.57
CA LYS A 138 9.60 18.32 11.64
C LYS A 138 9.00 19.63 11.14
N ASN A 139 9.61 20.25 10.12
CA ASN A 139 9.11 21.47 9.47
C ASN A 139 8.02 21.23 8.43
N LYS A 140 7.47 20.00 8.34
CA LYS A 140 6.42 19.58 7.40
C LYS A 140 6.81 19.61 5.92
N THR A 141 8.10 19.64 5.62
CA THR A 141 8.62 19.45 4.25
C THR A 141 8.96 17.99 3.99
N PHE A 142 8.98 17.58 2.72
CA PHE A 142 9.52 16.29 2.32
C PHE A 142 11.02 16.23 2.55
N PRO A 143 11.58 15.06 2.88
CA PRO A 143 13.01 14.86 2.86
C PRO A 143 13.55 15.05 1.43
N ALA A 144 14.80 15.53 1.31
CA ALA A 144 15.44 15.71 0.02
C ALA A 144 15.97 14.38 -0.56
N ILE A 145 16.29 14.40 -1.85
CA ILE A 145 16.98 13.29 -2.52
C ILE A 145 18.30 13.03 -1.81
N GLY A 146 18.59 11.76 -1.54
CA GLY A 146 19.75 11.31 -0.77
C GLY A 146 19.53 11.23 0.75
N GLU A 147 18.51 11.86 1.30
CA GLU A 147 18.16 11.69 2.71
C GLU A 147 17.57 10.29 2.98
N ILE A 148 17.80 9.78 4.18
CA ILE A 148 17.29 8.47 4.60
C ILE A 148 15.92 8.63 5.24
N ILE A 149 15.00 7.77 4.85
CA ILE A 149 13.68 7.62 5.48
C ILE A 149 13.52 6.21 6.00
N SER A 150 13.01 6.05 7.22
CA SER A 150 12.72 4.77 7.84
C SER A 150 11.29 4.72 8.40
N ASN A 151 10.77 3.52 8.56
CA ASN A 151 9.45 3.29 9.14
C ASN A 151 9.53 2.12 10.15
N THR A 152 9.87 2.46 11.38
CA THR A 152 10.05 1.46 12.44
C THR A 152 8.75 0.74 12.81
N ASP A 153 7.59 1.37 12.63
CA ASP A 153 6.30 0.71 12.89
C ASP A 153 5.97 -0.31 11.80
N MET A 154 6.31 -0.02 10.54
CA MET A 154 6.26 -1.00 9.45
C MET A 154 7.21 -2.18 9.72
N SER A 155 8.42 -1.92 10.19
CA SER A 155 9.37 -2.98 10.57
C SER A 155 8.79 -3.92 11.64
N LYS A 156 8.17 -3.36 12.68
CA LYS A 156 7.50 -4.16 13.73
C LYS A 156 6.34 -4.99 13.15
N THR A 157 5.50 -4.38 12.32
CA THR A 157 4.38 -5.08 11.67
C THR A 157 4.87 -6.24 10.79
N LEU A 158 5.88 -6.00 9.96
CA LEU A 158 6.49 -7.05 9.13
C LEU A 158 7.12 -8.15 9.97
N TYR A 159 7.79 -7.81 11.06
CA TYR A 159 8.35 -8.79 12.00
C TYR A 159 7.26 -9.68 12.62
N THR A 160 6.15 -9.09 13.04
CA THR A 160 5.00 -9.85 13.58
C THR A 160 4.42 -10.80 12.54
N ILE A 161 4.22 -10.30 11.29
CA ILE A 161 3.77 -11.13 10.17
C ILE A 161 4.76 -12.27 9.86
N ALA A 162 6.08 -11.98 9.91
CA ALA A 162 7.11 -12.98 9.69
C ALA A 162 7.05 -14.09 10.73
N LYS A 163 6.84 -13.73 12.00
CA LYS A 163 6.82 -14.67 13.12
C LYS A 163 5.53 -15.47 13.22
N GLU A 164 4.39 -14.85 12.99
CA GLU A 164 3.06 -15.40 13.31
C GLU A 164 2.24 -15.75 12.07
N GLY A 165 2.74 -15.45 10.87
CA GLY A 165 2.03 -15.70 9.62
C GLY A 165 1.03 -14.61 9.25
N SER A 166 0.24 -14.87 8.19
CA SER A 166 -0.66 -13.85 7.63
C SER A 166 -1.86 -13.51 8.52
N ALA A 167 -2.31 -14.46 9.34
CA ALA A 167 -3.54 -14.29 10.14
C ALA A 167 -3.46 -13.12 11.13
N VAL A 168 -2.27 -12.79 11.63
CA VAL A 168 -2.08 -11.69 12.58
C VAL A 168 -2.36 -10.31 11.94
N PHE A 169 -2.35 -10.22 10.61
CA PHE A 169 -2.60 -8.98 9.89
C PHE A 169 -4.11 -8.69 9.71
N TYR A 170 -4.94 -9.72 9.77
CA TYR A 170 -6.40 -9.64 9.57
C TYR A 170 -7.16 -9.83 10.87
#